data_65c69d40198a2dd1363c61e9ad40238f
#
_entry.id   65c69d40198a2dd1363c61e9ad40238f
#
_cell.length_a   1.000
_cell.length_b   1.000
_cell.length_c   1.000
_cell.angle_alpha   90.00
_cell.angle_beta   90.00
_cell.angle_gamma   90.00
#
_symmetry.space_group_name_H-M   'P 1'
#
loop_
_entity.id
_entity.type
_entity.pdbx_description
1 polymer ?
#
loop_
_entity_poly.entity_id
_entity_poly.type
_entity_poly.pdbx_seq_one_letter_code
_entity_poly.pdbx_strand_id
1 'polypeptide(L)'
;MKKQLIIGLTFLALIITACGGQPTQTLPGSAASTQPTSIPTSANTTTNTASSAAQASGVGVSFAKDVMPIFQNNCINCHGSEQMKAGLDLSTYAGLEAGSFNGPVIVVGNSTGSFLVQQVVNGKMPKRGSKLTAEQIQVISNWIDAGALNN
;
A
#
# COMPACT_ATOMS: atom_id res chain seq x y z
N MET A 1 -42.63 8.61 -31.18
CA MET A 1 -43.83 8.07 -30.50
C MET A 1 -43.43 7.77 -29.06
N LYS A 2 -44.14 8.38 -28.17
CA LYS A 2 -43.98 8.39 -26.73
C LYS A 2 -44.13 7.00 -26.12
N LYS A 3 -43.35 6.65 -25.10
CA LYS A 3 -43.86 5.94 -23.92
C LYS A 3 -42.94 6.24 -22.72
N GLN A 4 -43.42 7.19 -21.96
CA GLN A 4 -43.07 7.42 -20.55
C GLN A 4 -43.57 6.20 -19.76
N LEU A 5 -42.76 5.63 -18.90
CA LEU A 5 -43.26 4.80 -17.83
C LEU A 5 -42.69 5.29 -16.50
N ILE A 6 -43.57 5.98 -15.83
CA ILE A 6 -43.41 6.46 -14.44
C ILE A 6 -43.87 5.30 -13.53
N ILE A 7 -43.00 4.82 -12.68
CA ILE A 7 -43.36 3.98 -11.52
C ILE A 7 -42.27 4.35 -10.48
N GLY A 8 -42.53 5.00 -9.41
CA GLY A 8 -43.49 4.77 -8.37
C GLY A 8 -42.69 4.74 -7.08
N LEU A 9 -42.77 5.83 -6.37
CA LEU A 9 -42.12 6.18 -5.08
C LEU A 9 -42.67 5.24 -3.98
N THR A 10 -41.84 4.50 -3.27
CA THR A 10 -42.18 3.99 -1.94
C THR A 10 -41.00 4.18 -0.99
N PHE A 11 -41.15 5.20 -0.17
CA PHE A 11 -40.39 5.41 1.05
C PHE A 11 -40.72 4.30 2.06
N LEU A 12 -39.71 3.61 2.54
CA LEU A 12 -39.82 2.85 3.79
C LEU A 12 -38.70 3.31 4.73
N ALA A 13 -39.06 4.21 5.61
CA ALA A 13 -38.25 4.63 6.73
C ALA A 13 -38.26 3.51 7.78
N LEU A 14 -37.09 2.95 8.10
CA LEU A 14 -36.94 2.12 9.28
C LEU A 14 -35.96 2.78 10.23
N ILE A 15 -36.53 3.41 11.26
CA ILE A 15 -35.82 3.97 12.40
C ILE A 15 -35.54 2.80 13.36
N ILE A 16 -34.29 2.47 13.60
CA ILE A 16 -33.91 1.60 14.72
C ILE A 16 -32.99 2.41 15.63
N THR A 17 -33.57 2.88 16.70
CA THR A 17 -32.90 3.42 17.89
C THR A 17 -32.45 2.21 18.72
N ALA A 18 -31.14 2.08 18.95
CA ALA A 18 -30.62 1.21 19.98
C ALA A 18 -29.51 1.93 20.75
N CYS A 19 -29.87 2.40 21.92
CA CYS A 19 -28.98 2.73 23.03
C CYS A 19 -28.29 1.46 23.54
N GLY A 20 -27.05 1.58 23.95
CA GLY A 20 -26.47 0.57 24.84
C GLY A 20 -24.97 0.45 24.76
N GLY A 21 -24.31 1.02 25.76
CA GLY A 21 -23.38 0.30 26.59
C GLY A 21 -21.90 0.43 26.23
N GLN A 22 -21.26 1.39 26.87
CA GLN A 22 -19.82 1.50 27.02
C GLN A 22 -19.34 0.60 28.15
N PRO A 23 -18.38 -0.29 28.00
CA PRO A 23 -17.62 -0.79 29.12
C PRO A 23 -16.31 -0.02 29.29
N THR A 24 -16.24 0.71 30.35
CA THR A 24 -15.03 1.22 31.00
C THR A 24 -14.14 0.02 31.36
N GLN A 25 -12.90 0.00 30.83
CA GLN A 25 -11.87 -0.88 31.37
C GLN A 25 -10.76 -0.05 31.98
N THR A 26 -10.69 -0.22 33.26
CA THR A 26 -9.75 0.25 34.26
C THR A 26 -8.35 -0.33 33.98
N LEU A 27 -7.33 0.53 34.00
CA LEU A 27 -5.93 0.13 34.17
C LEU A 27 -5.67 -0.31 35.63
N PRO A 28 -4.79 -1.26 35.82
CA PRO A 28 -3.73 -0.99 36.79
C PRO A 28 -2.35 -1.54 36.39
N GLY A 29 -1.33 -0.81 36.76
CA GLY A 29 -0.18 -1.34 37.47
C GLY A 29 1.13 -1.35 36.73
N SER A 30 1.85 -0.31 36.99
CA SER A 30 3.30 -0.16 37.05
C SER A 30 4.05 -1.41 37.53
N ALA A 31 5.16 -1.76 36.84
CA ALA A 31 6.35 -2.30 37.49
C ALA A 31 7.58 -2.04 36.62
N ALA A 32 8.48 -1.30 37.20
CA ALA A 32 9.87 -1.09 36.75
C ALA A 32 10.66 -2.40 36.95
N SER A 33 11.59 -2.68 36.04
CA SER A 33 12.78 -3.51 36.37
C SER A 33 13.91 -3.21 35.41
N THR A 34 14.83 -2.48 35.93
CA THR A 34 16.31 -2.54 35.89
C THR A 34 17.00 -3.29 34.75
N GLN A 35 17.86 -2.52 34.11
CA GLN A 35 19.02 -2.87 33.29
C GLN A 35 20.07 -3.67 34.06
N PRO A 36 20.87 -4.55 33.39
CA PRO A 36 22.29 -4.17 33.35
C PRO A 36 22.97 -4.36 31.99
N THR A 37 23.80 -3.40 31.73
CA THR A 37 25.01 -3.29 30.92
C THR A 37 25.81 -4.59 30.74
N SER A 38 26.20 -4.88 29.50
CA SER A 38 27.53 -5.40 29.19
C SER A 38 27.85 -5.28 27.70
N ILE A 39 28.92 -4.53 27.43
CA ILE A 39 29.65 -4.51 26.15
C ILE A 39 30.62 -5.70 26.18
N PRO A 40 30.86 -6.37 25.04
CA PRO A 40 32.26 -6.43 24.61
C PRO A 40 32.45 -6.06 23.14
N THR A 41 33.40 -5.19 22.95
CA THR A 41 34.23 -4.96 21.78
C THR A 41 34.82 -6.27 21.24
N SER A 42 34.63 -6.52 19.95
CA SER A 42 35.62 -7.24 19.15
C SER A 42 35.53 -6.84 17.69
N ALA A 43 36.59 -6.22 17.24
CA ALA A 43 36.92 -5.99 15.85
C ALA A 43 37.05 -7.33 15.11
N ASN A 44 36.46 -7.45 13.93
CA ASN A 44 37.00 -8.32 12.89
C ASN A 44 36.76 -7.69 11.52
N THR A 45 37.85 -7.17 10.99
CA THR A 45 38.03 -6.79 9.60
C THR A 45 38.02 -8.05 8.77
N THR A 46 37.05 -8.18 7.87
CA THR A 46 37.21 -9.04 6.71
C THR A 46 36.46 -8.42 5.53
N THR A 47 37.26 -7.92 4.61
CA THR A 47 36.90 -7.57 3.24
C THR A 47 36.09 -8.70 2.61
N ASN A 48 34.84 -8.45 2.23
CA ASN A 48 34.16 -9.23 1.26
C ASN A 48 33.38 -8.31 0.30
N THR A 49 33.99 -8.10 -0.85
CA THR A 49 33.36 -7.61 -2.07
C THR A 49 32.42 -8.71 -2.57
N ALA A 50 31.14 -8.55 -2.40
CA ALA A 50 30.14 -9.18 -3.25
C ALA A 50 28.75 -8.66 -2.92
N SER A 51 28.10 -8.16 -3.95
CA SER A 51 26.65 -8.09 -4.09
C SER A 51 25.90 -7.21 -3.09
N SER A 52 25.80 -5.95 -3.43
CA SER A 52 24.77 -5.07 -2.87
C SER A 52 23.40 -5.53 -3.36
N ALA A 53 22.91 -6.61 -2.77
CA ALA A 53 21.53 -7.02 -2.86
C ALA A 53 20.88 -6.81 -1.50
N ALA A 54 19.99 -5.83 -1.45
CA ALA A 54 18.90 -5.72 -0.52
C ALA A 54 19.22 -5.70 0.97
N GLN A 55 19.40 -4.52 1.51
CA GLN A 55 18.93 -4.22 2.87
C GLN A 55 18.30 -2.84 2.89
N ALA A 56 17.09 -2.73 2.37
CA ALA A 56 16.18 -1.65 2.71
C ALA A 56 15.46 -2.02 4.00
N SER A 57 16.23 -2.22 5.07
CA SER A 57 15.66 -2.30 6.42
C SER A 57 15.55 -0.88 6.97
N GLY A 58 14.35 -0.31 6.94
CA GLY A 58 13.96 0.73 7.88
C GLY A 58 14.39 2.18 7.64
N VAL A 59 14.99 2.54 6.50
CA VAL A 59 15.12 3.95 6.09
C VAL A 59 14.11 4.18 5.00
N GLY A 60 13.14 5.05 5.26
CA GLY A 60 11.90 5.19 4.52
C GLY A 60 12.04 5.14 3.01
N VAL A 61 11.40 4.16 2.39
CA VAL A 61 11.25 4.09 0.93
C VAL A 61 10.50 5.35 0.47
N SER A 62 11.10 6.09 -0.46
CA SER A 62 10.51 7.31 -0.99
C SER A 62 9.60 6.99 -2.19
N PHE A 63 8.40 7.56 -2.17
CA PHE A 63 7.52 7.46 -3.34
C PHE A 63 8.19 8.04 -4.59
N ALA A 64 8.72 9.26 -4.48
CA ALA A 64 9.27 9.97 -5.64
C ALA A 64 10.57 9.33 -6.16
N LYS A 65 11.43 8.81 -5.28
CA LYS A 65 12.76 8.32 -5.67
C LYS A 65 12.79 6.83 -5.98
N ASP A 66 11.98 6.04 -5.29
CA ASP A 66 12.09 4.58 -5.34
C ASP A 66 10.89 3.94 -6.04
N VAL A 67 9.66 4.39 -5.74
CA VAL A 67 8.43 3.79 -6.28
C VAL A 67 8.07 4.34 -7.64
N MET A 68 8.09 5.66 -7.80
CA MET A 68 7.70 6.32 -9.05
C MET A 68 8.51 5.85 -10.26
N PRO A 69 9.84 5.66 -10.21
CA PRO A 69 10.60 5.11 -11.33
C PRO A 69 10.14 3.70 -11.74
N ILE A 70 9.70 2.87 -10.80
CA ILE A 70 9.16 1.55 -11.11
C ILE A 70 7.85 1.69 -11.89
N PHE A 71 6.96 2.59 -11.46
CA PHE A 71 5.69 2.85 -12.15
C PHE A 71 5.92 3.42 -13.55
N GLN A 72 6.83 4.39 -13.69
CA GLN A 72 7.17 5.00 -14.98
C GLN A 72 7.63 3.97 -16.01
N ASN A 73 8.47 3.03 -15.60
CA ASN A 73 9.03 2.05 -16.52
C ASN A 73 8.09 0.88 -16.84
N ASN A 74 7.13 0.55 -15.93
CA ASN A 74 6.38 -0.69 -16.06
C ASN A 74 4.86 -0.53 -16.12
N CYS A 75 4.31 0.62 -15.70
CA CYS A 75 2.87 0.75 -15.44
C CYS A 75 2.19 1.85 -16.25
N ILE A 76 2.80 3.06 -16.33
CA ILE A 76 2.13 4.26 -16.83
C ILE A 76 1.79 4.21 -18.32
N ASN A 77 2.41 3.36 -19.11
CA ASN A 77 2.01 3.16 -20.50
C ASN A 77 0.56 2.68 -20.65
N CYS A 78 0.01 2.07 -19.59
CA CYS A 78 -1.38 1.59 -19.54
C CYS A 78 -2.18 2.25 -18.41
N HIS A 79 -1.51 2.72 -17.37
CA HIS A 79 -2.11 3.31 -16.18
C HIS A 79 -1.52 4.69 -15.92
N GLY A 80 -1.47 5.54 -16.92
CA GLY A 80 -1.08 6.94 -16.83
C GLY A 80 -2.20 7.85 -17.30
N SER A 81 -1.99 9.15 -17.20
CA SER A 81 -2.99 10.18 -17.52
C SER A 81 -3.59 10.09 -18.93
N GLU A 82 -2.82 9.60 -19.92
CA GLU A 82 -3.29 9.44 -21.30
C GLU A 82 -4.06 8.13 -21.53
N GLN A 83 -3.75 7.09 -20.74
CA GLN A 83 -4.40 5.78 -20.83
C GLN A 83 -4.69 5.24 -19.43
N MET A 84 -5.78 5.67 -18.85
CA MET A 84 -6.22 5.19 -17.52
C MET A 84 -7.01 3.89 -17.65
N LYS A 85 -6.34 2.76 -17.95
CA LYS A 85 -7.03 1.46 -17.98
C LYS A 85 -7.58 1.14 -16.61
N ALA A 86 -8.85 0.74 -16.56
CA ALA A 86 -9.64 0.56 -15.36
C ALA A 86 -9.77 1.83 -14.49
N GLY A 87 -9.57 3.02 -15.07
CA GLY A 87 -9.63 4.28 -14.35
C GLY A 87 -8.46 4.53 -13.39
N LEU A 88 -7.39 3.72 -13.50
CA LEU A 88 -6.23 3.84 -12.62
C LEU A 88 -5.15 4.71 -13.27
N ASP A 89 -4.74 5.76 -12.56
CA ASP A 89 -3.59 6.60 -12.93
C ASP A 89 -2.46 6.42 -11.91
N LEU A 90 -1.36 5.85 -12.36
CA LEU A 90 -0.12 5.65 -11.57
C LEU A 90 0.96 6.67 -11.90
N SER A 91 0.65 7.69 -12.70
CA SER A 91 1.61 8.74 -13.06
C SER A 91 1.78 9.78 -11.95
N THR A 92 0.86 9.81 -10.99
CA THR A 92 0.88 10.71 -9.85
C THR A 92 0.49 9.99 -8.56
N TYR A 93 0.94 10.53 -7.42
CA TYR A 93 0.50 10.02 -6.12
C TYR A 93 -1.01 10.18 -5.93
N ALA A 94 -1.57 11.34 -6.30
CA ALA A 94 -3.01 11.59 -6.21
C ALA A 94 -3.84 10.61 -7.05
N GLY A 95 -3.36 10.26 -8.26
CA GLY A 95 -4.02 9.25 -9.10
C GLY A 95 -3.99 7.86 -8.49
N LEU A 96 -2.89 7.48 -7.84
CA LEU A 96 -2.79 6.23 -7.10
C LEU A 96 -3.75 6.20 -5.90
N GLU A 97 -3.85 7.30 -5.14
CA GLU A 97 -4.80 7.41 -4.02
C GLU A 97 -6.26 7.37 -4.46
N ALA A 98 -6.58 7.98 -5.60
CA ALA A 98 -7.91 7.91 -6.18
C ALA A 98 -8.34 6.47 -6.52
N GLY A 99 -7.37 5.60 -6.79
CA GLY A 99 -7.60 4.19 -7.07
C GLY A 99 -8.11 3.93 -8.48
N SER A 100 -8.96 2.93 -8.64
CA SER A 100 -9.51 2.47 -9.92
C SER A 100 -11.05 2.50 -9.90
N PHE A 101 -11.69 2.22 -11.03
CA PHE A 101 -13.17 2.02 -11.06
C PHE A 101 -13.66 0.92 -10.11
N ASN A 102 -12.77 0.01 -9.69
CA ASN A 102 -13.10 -1.07 -8.76
C ASN A 102 -12.75 -0.72 -7.30
N GLY A 103 -12.33 0.51 -7.03
CA GLY A 103 -11.96 1.01 -5.71
C GLY A 103 -10.46 1.13 -5.49
N PRO A 104 -10.03 1.30 -4.22
CA PRO A 104 -8.63 1.48 -3.85
C PRO A 104 -7.75 0.32 -4.31
N VAL A 105 -6.55 0.64 -4.79
CA VAL A 105 -5.59 -0.37 -5.25
C VAL A 105 -4.49 -0.63 -4.22
N ILE A 106 -4.36 0.23 -3.22
CA ILE A 106 -3.48 0.05 -2.06
C ILE A 106 -4.28 0.09 -0.77
N VAL A 107 -3.81 -0.64 0.23
CA VAL A 107 -4.25 -0.60 1.62
C VAL A 107 -3.04 -0.15 2.43
N VAL A 108 -3.07 1.08 2.92
CA VAL A 108 -1.96 1.68 3.67
C VAL A 108 -1.60 0.80 4.85
N GLY A 109 -0.30 0.52 5.04
CA GLY A 109 0.21 -0.36 6.09
C GLY A 109 -0.03 -1.86 5.84
N ASN A 110 -0.54 -2.25 4.67
CA ASN A 110 -0.81 -3.65 4.35
C ASN A 110 -0.56 -3.95 2.87
N SER A 111 0.69 -4.23 2.53
CA SER A 111 1.09 -4.56 1.15
C SER A 111 0.44 -5.83 0.64
N THR A 112 0.32 -6.86 1.46
CA THR A 112 -0.29 -8.15 1.07
C THR A 112 -1.79 -8.03 0.80
N GLY A 113 -2.47 -7.12 1.49
CA GLY A 113 -3.87 -6.76 1.26
C GLY A 113 -4.08 -5.82 0.07
N SER A 114 -3.01 -5.23 -0.45
CA SER A 114 -3.07 -4.26 -1.55
C SER A 114 -3.24 -4.95 -2.90
N PHE A 115 -4.31 -4.60 -3.62
CA PHE A 115 -4.62 -5.19 -4.92
C PHE A 115 -3.49 -5.00 -5.94
N LEU A 116 -2.85 -3.83 -5.93
CA LEU A 116 -1.69 -3.53 -6.77
C LEU A 116 -0.58 -4.58 -6.58
N VAL A 117 -0.19 -4.85 -5.33
CA VAL A 117 0.86 -5.83 -5.00
C VAL A 117 0.43 -7.23 -5.44
N GLN A 118 -0.79 -7.64 -5.16
CA GLN A 118 -1.32 -8.93 -5.58
C GLN A 118 -1.25 -9.13 -7.10
N GLN A 119 -1.52 -8.07 -7.89
CA GLN A 119 -1.47 -8.15 -9.35
C GLN A 119 -0.05 -8.36 -9.88
N VAL A 120 0.95 -7.73 -9.27
CA VAL A 120 2.35 -7.86 -9.71
C VAL A 120 2.98 -9.15 -9.18
N VAL A 121 2.71 -9.56 -7.94
CA VAL A 121 3.17 -10.83 -7.35
C VAL A 121 2.64 -12.04 -8.14
N ASN A 122 1.35 -12.01 -8.50
CA ASN A 122 0.73 -13.09 -9.27
C ASN A 122 1.06 -13.03 -10.77
N GLY A 123 1.92 -12.12 -11.21
CA GLY A 123 2.31 -11.95 -12.60
C GLY A 123 1.16 -11.53 -13.53
N LYS A 124 0.02 -11.06 -12.99
CA LYS A 124 -1.11 -10.57 -13.79
C LYS A 124 -0.82 -9.19 -14.39
N MET A 125 0.03 -8.41 -13.72
CA MET A 125 0.52 -7.13 -14.20
C MET A 125 2.06 -7.10 -14.15
N PRO A 126 2.70 -6.36 -15.06
CA PRO A 126 2.16 -5.78 -16.30
C PRO A 126 1.62 -6.87 -17.26
N LYS A 127 0.58 -6.54 -18.04
CA LYS A 127 0.04 -7.48 -19.05
C LYS A 127 0.96 -7.66 -20.24
N ARG A 128 1.78 -6.66 -20.54
CA ARG A 128 2.75 -6.62 -21.63
C ARG A 128 4.10 -6.20 -21.10
N GLY A 129 5.17 -6.64 -21.75
CA GLY A 129 6.54 -6.37 -21.31
C GLY A 129 7.01 -7.28 -20.18
N SER A 130 8.16 -6.94 -19.62
CA SER A 130 8.78 -7.69 -18.53
C SER A 130 7.97 -7.57 -17.25
N LYS A 131 7.92 -8.65 -16.48
CA LYS A 131 7.36 -8.60 -15.13
C LYS A 131 8.32 -7.86 -14.20
N LEU A 132 7.78 -7.35 -13.10
CA LEU A 132 8.60 -6.73 -12.07
C LEU A 132 9.53 -7.78 -11.46
N THR A 133 10.74 -7.36 -11.10
CA THR A 133 11.64 -8.21 -10.32
C THR A 133 11.17 -8.31 -8.87
N ALA A 134 11.69 -9.30 -8.14
CA ALA A 134 11.37 -9.47 -6.73
C ALA A 134 11.74 -8.22 -5.91
N GLU A 135 12.86 -7.58 -6.24
CA GLU A 135 13.34 -6.36 -5.59
C GLU A 135 12.39 -5.18 -5.84
N GLN A 136 11.91 -5.02 -7.07
CA GLN A 136 10.94 -3.96 -7.39
C GLN A 136 9.62 -4.16 -6.64
N ILE A 137 9.14 -5.39 -6.57
CA ILE A 137 7.95 -5.74 -5.79
C ILE A 137 8.17 -5.45 -4.30
N GLN A 138 9.36 -5.78 -3.78
CA GLN A 138 9.72 -5.53 -2.38
C GLN A 138 9.76 -4.03 -2.07
N VAL A 139 10.30 -3.19 -2.96
CA VAL A 139 10.30 -1.73 -2.80
C VAL A 139 8.87 -1.21 -2.66
N ILE A 140 7.97 -1.60 -3.56
CA ILE A 140 6.56 -1.18 -3.50
C ILE A 140 5.90 -1.67 -2.21
N SER A 141 6.15 -2.93 -1.83
CA SER A 141 5.59 -3.52 -0.61
C SER A 141 6.05 -2.78 0.64
N ASN A 142 7.37 -2.54 0.77
CA ASN A 142 7.95 -1.83 1.90
C ASN A 142 7.42 -0.40 2.01
N TRP A 143 7.25 0.29 0.88
CA TRP A 143 6.66 1.63 0.85
C TRP A 143 5.21 1.62 1.37
N ILE A 144 4.38 0.65 0.94
CA ILE A 144 3.00 0.53 1.41
C ILE A 144 2.97 0.21 2.90
N ASP A 145 3.78 -0.74 3.36
CA ASP A 145 3.84 -1.17 4.76
C ASP A 145 4.36 -0.05 5.68
N ALA A 146 5.21 0.84 5.16
CA ALA A 146 5.69 2.04 5.85
C ALA A 146 4.66 3.19 5.87
N GLY A 147 3.46 3.00 5.34
CA GLY A 147 2.40 4.00 5.36
C GLY A 147 2.13 4.69 4.03
N ALA A 148 2.73 4.22 2.94
CA ALA A 148 2.51 4.71 1.57
C ALA A 148 2.63 6.25 1.44
N LEU A 149 3.65 6.84 2.04
CA LEU A 149 3.82 8.30 2.12
C LEU A 149 4.17 8.91 0.75
N ASN A 150 3.66 10.12 0.51
CA ASN A 150 4.05 10.96 -0.62
C ASN A 150 5.31 11.75 -0.29
N ASN A 151 6.50 11.17 -0.43
CA ASN A 151 7.79 11.71 -0.01
C ASN A 151 8.89 11.60 -1.08
#